data_dc9ef4775a9f32b6d24cd413a7302146
#
_entry.id   dc9ef4775a9f32b6d24cd413a7302146
#
_cell.length_a   1.000
_cell.length_b   1.000
_cell.length_c   1.000
_cell.angle_alpha   90.00
_cell.angle_beta   90.00
_cell.angle_gamma   90.00
#
_symmetry.space_group_name_H-M   'P 1'
#
loop_
_entity.id
_entity.type
_entity.pdbx_description
1 polymer ?
#
loop_
_entity_poly.entity_id
_entity_poly.type
_entity_poly.pdbx_seq_one_letter_code
_entity_poly.pdbx_strand_id
1 'polypeptide(L)'
;SEVTAEQYQEFYQHLSGDHQEPLAWEHTAVDVPIQFYAVVYIPRQSPMELLFAPEPKVSINLHVKRVFIQDDCNDLLPLYLRFVRGVVDCDDLPLNVARESLQNNPVIAKIRQTLTRRILNKIEEMSNNEPEKYLTFWESFGIVLKEGVARDVENQEKVSQLLRFHSSFSAKLAVDAATDAAVSDAAATDAAATDAAVSDDAATEVDASADADASADADADTSAESKPSRTTQTEGLVSLQDYIDRAKSDQEVIYYVSGENRQQVEQSPLMEAFRKRDLEVLYLTDPVDEWVVNSLQKFDSKEFVAIDAEDLELPEEVKLEGVDEPIEDRERTIELVSYLKTELADRVGEVKESNRLTDSPCALVVPRGGVSQQMERLMRMSDESFPMTKRTLELNPKHPAIANMGEILKADRDSAELKDWAHFLVDYVLLAEGKVEEPQRVMSQVQRMMSMASEAALKARSA
;
A
#
# COMPACT_ATOMS: atom_id res chain seq x y z
N SER A 1 -15.09 -36.64 2.44
CA SER A 1 -16.19 -36.51 3.41
C SER A 1 -17.49 -36.53 2.63
N GLU A 2 -18.55 -37.10 3.22
CA GLU A 2 -19.89 -37.14 2.61
C GLU A 2 -20.70 -35.86 2.92
N VAL A 3 -20.08 -34.83 3.49
CA VAL A 3 -20.70 -33.58 3.95
C VAL A 3 -20.88 -32.64 2.76
N THR A 4 -22.11 -32.13 2.57
CA THR A 4 -22.44 -31.17 1.50
C THR A 4 -22.06 -29.72 1.87
N ALA A 5 -22.00 -28.84 0.87
CA ALA A 5 -21.70 -27.42 1.09
C ALA A 5 -22.75 -26.74 1.99
N GLU A 6 -24.03 -27.10 1.82
CA GLU A 6 -25.12 -26.59 2.64
C GLU A 6 -24.95 -26.98 4.12
N GLN A 7 -24.49 -28.19 4.41
CA GLN A 7 -24.23 -28.64 5.79
C GLN A 7 -23.07 -27.87 6.43
N TYR A 8 -22.00 -27.51 5.66
CA TYR A 8 -20.95 -26.64 6.16
C TYR A 8 -21.47 -25.24 6.47
N GLN A 9 -22.34 -24.70 5.64
CA GLN A 9 -22.94 -23.39 5.85
C GLN A 9 -23.88 -23.37 7.06
N GLU A 10 -24.75 -24.34 7.22
CA GLU A 10 -25.62 -24.49 8.40
C GLU A 10 -24.80 -24.60 9.69
N PHE A 11 -23.71 -25.38 9.65
CA PHE A 11 -22.83 -25.51 10.82
C PHE A 11 -22.11 -24.20 11.13
N TYR A 12 -21.67 -23.47 10.12
CA TYR A 12 -21.05 -22.14 10.30
C TYR A 12 -22.02 -21.16 10.97
N GLN A 13 -23.25 -21.08 10.50
CA GLN A 13 -24.28 -20.22 11.08
C GLN A 13 -24.56 -20.57 12.54
N HIS A 14 -24.62 -21.87 12.85
CA HIS A 14 -24.81 -22.33 14.22
C HIS A 14 -23.63 -21.98 15.13
N LEU A 15 -22.40 -22.08 14.61
CA LEU A 15 -21.16 -21.84 15.36
C LEU A 15 -20.90 -20.35 15.60
N SER A 16 -21.11 -19.52 14.58
CA SER A 16 -20.71 -18.10 14.56
C SER A 16 -21.85 -17.15 14.88
N GLY A 17 -23.12 -17.58 14.71
CA GLY A 17 -24.28 -16.69 14.72
C GLY A 17 -24.35 -15.76 13.48
N ASP A 18 -23.43 -15.91 12.53
CA ASP A 18 -23.40 -15.14 11.29
C ASP A 18 -24.25 -15.84 10.22
N HIS A 19 -25.19 -15.12 9.63
CA HIS A 19 -26.08 -15.62 8.59
C HIS A 19 -25.53 -15.45 7.19
N GLN A 20 -24.38 -14.80 7.03
CA GLN A 20 -23.70 -14.70 5.73
C GLN A 20 -22.93 -15.97 5.43
N GLU A 21 -22.73 -16.26 4.15
CA GLU A 21 -21.85 -17.36 3.73
C GLU A 21 -20.40 -17.06 4.04
N PRO A 22 -19.64 -18.01 4.61
CA PRO A 22 -18.20 -17.83 4.81
C PRO A 22 -17.48 -17.77 3.45
N LEU A 23 -16.39 -17.03 3.36
CA LEU A 23 -15.57 -16.96 2.14
C LEU A 23 -14.96 -18.30 1.79
N ALA A 24 -14.54 -19.06 2.81
CA ALA A 24 -13.97 -20.39 2.65
C ALA A 24 -14.10 -21.21 3.92
N TRP A 25 -13.94 -22.51 3.79
CA TRP A 25 -13.77 -23.43 4.92
C TRP A 25 -12.69 -24.47 4.62
N GLU A 26 -12.12 -25.01 5.69
CA GLU A 26 -11.18 -26.11 5.63
C GLU A 26 -11.61 -27.21 6.61
N HIS A 27 -11.83 -28.41 6.08
CA HIS A 27 -12.13 -29.61 6.87
C HIS A 27 -10.90 -30.51 6.90
N THR A 28 -10.32 -30.66 8.07
CA THR A 28 -9.08 -31.40 8.29
C THR A 28 -9.34 -32.63 9.16
N ALA A 29 -8.89 -33.77 8.68
CA ALA A 29 -8.78 -35.00 9.45
C ALA A 29 -7.31 -35.46 9.42
N VAL A 30 -6.69 -35.63 10.57
CA VAL A 30 -5.30 -36.06 10.74
C VAL A 30 -5.28 -37.25 11.68
N ASP A 31 -4.65 -38.36 11.27
CA ASP A 31 -4.54 -39.55 12.08
C ASP A 31 -3.12 -39.74 12.66
N VAL A 32 -2.10 -39.19 11.99
CA VAL A 32 -0.67 -39.36 12.40
C VAL A 32 0.05 -38.04 12.21
N PRO A 33 0.91 -37.57 13.10
CA PRO A 33 1.33 -38.19 14.36
C PRO A 33 0.37 -37.94 15.54
N ILE A 34 -0.64 -37.12 15.40
CA ILE A 34 -1.64 -36.76 16.39
C ILE A 34 -3.00 -36.88 15.72
N GLN A 35 -3.93 -37.56 16.40
CA GLN A 35 -5.28 -37.72 15.90
C GLN A 35 -6.16 -36.54 16.28
N PHE A 36 -6.58 -35.77 15.28
CA PHE A 36 -7.54 -34.69 15.47
C PHE A 36 -8.37 -34.42 14.23
N TYR A 37 -9.51 -33.84 14.44
CA TYR A 37 -10.46 -33.38 13.42
C TYR A 37 -10.70 -31.89 13.61
N ALA A 38 -10.79 -31.14 12.53
CA ALA A 38 -11.06 -29.72 12.60
C ALA A 38 -11.93 -29.26 11.42
N VAL A 39 -12.88 -28.38 11.70
CA VAL A 39 -13.60 -27.61 10.68
C VAL A 39 -13.40 -26.14 11.04
N VAL A 40 -12.74 -25.41 10.15
CA VAL A 40 -12.46 -23.98 10.33
C VAL A 40 -12.99 -23.18 9.16
N TYR A 41 -13.43 -21.97 9.44
CA TYR A 41 -14.08 -21.06 8.48
C TYR A 41 -13.39 -19.72 8.44
N ILE A 42 -13.33 -19.13 7.25
CA ILE A 42 -12.95 -17.74 7.02
C ILE A 42 -14.23 -16.94 6.82
N PRO A 43 -14.63 -16.06 7.75
CA PRO A 43 -15.82 -15.23 7.62
C PRO A 43 -15.76 -14.30 6.41
N ARG A 44 -16.90 -13.79 5.96
CA ARG A 44 -16.96 -12.83 4.87
C ARG A 44 -16.60 -11.42 5.33
N GLN A 45 -16.99 -11.06 6.53
CA GLN A 45 -16.77 -9.73 7.11
C GLN A 45 -16.08 -9.84 8.47
N SER A 46 -15.29 -8.81 8.77
CA SER A 46 -14.67 -8.69 10.08
C SER A 46 -15.73 -8.33 11.12
N PRO A 47 -15.94 -9.15 12.16
CA PRO A 47 -16.73 -8.72 13.30
C PRO A 47 -16.12 -7.44 13.90
N MET A 48 -16.97 -6.49 14.34
CA MET A 48 -16.46 -5.25 14.99
C MET A 48 -15.57 -5.55 16.19
N GLU A 49 -15.83 -6.64 16.89
CA GLU A 49 -15.02 -7.12 18.01
C GLU A 49 -13.56 -7.41 17.64
N LEU A 50 -13.29 -7.81 16.40
CA LEU A 50 -11.94 -8.15 15.94
C LEU A 50 -11.00 -6.93 15.93
N LEU A 51 -11.55 -5.75 15.64
CA LEU A 51 -10.79 -4.50 15.52
C LEU A 51 -10.71 -3.72 16.84
N PHE A 52 -11.74 -3.84 17.71
CA PHE A 52 -11.90 -3.00 18.89
C PHE A 52 -11.83 -3.76 20.22
N ALA A 53 -11.66 -5.09 20.21
CA ALA A 53 -11.51 -5.84 21.46
C ALA A 53 -10.22 -5.46 22.19
N PRO A 54 -10.28 -5.14 23.48
CA PRO A 54 -9.08 -4.83 24.27
C PRO A 54 -8.09 -6.01 24.32
N GLU A 55 -8.61 -7.23 24.27
CA GLU A 55 -7.84 -8.47 24.21
C GLU A 55 -8.25 -9.26 22.96
N PRO A 56 -7.37 -9.34 21.94
CA PRO A 56 -7.66 -10.14 20.76
C PRO A 56 -7.72 -11.63 21.11
N LYS A 57 -8.77 -12.32 20.61
CA LYS A 57 -9.00 -13.74 20.87
C LYS A 57 -9.15 -14.51 19.57
N VAL A 58 -8.73 -15.78 19.61
CA VAL A 58 -8.96 -16.77 18.56
C VAL A 58 -10.28 -17.48 18.84
N SER A 59 -11.22 -17.44 17.91
CA SER A 59 -12.56 -18.03 18.09
C SER A 59 -12.61 -19.48 17.61
N ILE A 60 -11.77 -20.33 18.20
CA ILE A 60 -11.75 -21.79 17.94
C ILE A 60 -12.12 -22.52 19.21
N ASN A 61 -13.16 -23.37 19.11
CA ASN A 61 -13.63 -24.20 20.22
C ASN A 61 -12.86 -25.52 20.26
N LEU A 62 -12.31 -25.85 21.43
CA LEU A 62 -11.58 -27.09 21.65
C LEU A 62 -12.52 -28.15 22.24
N HIS A 63 -12.55 -29.32 21.59
CA HIS A 63 -13.16 -30.54 22.08
C HIS A 63 -12.09 -31.60 22.27
N VAL A 64 -12.32 -32.51 23.16
CA VAL A 64 -11.51 -33.71 23.37
C VAL A 64 -12.43 -34.92 23.43
N LYS A 65 -12.27 -35.84 22.48
CA LYS A 65 -13.12 -37.04 22.36
C LYS A 65 -14.62 -36.68 22.32
N ARG A 66 -14.95 -35.62 21.54
CA ARG A 66 -16.30 -35.06 21.37
C ARG A 66 -16.91 -34.39 22.61
N VAL A 67 -16.09 -34.13 23.63
CA VAL A 67 -16.50 -33.40 24.83
C VAL A 67 -15.95 -31.99 24.76
N PHE A 68 -16.83 -30.99 24.92
CA PHE A 68 -16.43 -29.59 24.96
C PHE A 68 -15.51 -29.31 26.14
N ILE A 69 -14.36 -28.69 25.87
CA ILE A 69 -13.33 -28.34 26.87
C ILE A 69 -13.23 -26.85 27.07
N GLN A 70 -13.12 -26.09 25.97
CA GLN A 70 -12.88 -24.65 26.02
C GLN A 70 -13.38 -23.95 24.76
N ASP A 71 -14.01 -22.78 24.97
CA ASP A 71 -14.26 -21.77 23.95
C ASP A 71 -13.01 -20.89 23.75
N ASP A 72 -12.94 -20.20 22.62
CA ASP A 72 -11.90 -19.20 22.31
C ASP A 72 -10.48 -19.65 22.70
N CYS A 73 -10.07 -20.84 22.25
CA CYS A 73 -8.77 -21.40 22.58
C CYS A 73 -7.64 -20.71 21.80
N ASN A 74 -6.99 -19.71 22.42
CA ASN A 74 -5.91 -18.91 21.82
C ASN A 74 -4.66 -19.71 21.46
N ASP A 75 -4.50 -20.90 22.02
CA ASP A 75 -3.32 -21.74 21.79
C ASP A 75 -3.37 -22.50 20.46
N LEU A 76 -4.56 -22.59 19.81
CA LEU A 76 -4.77 -23.36 18.59
C LEU A 76 -4.38 -22.64 17.30
N LEU A 77 -4.34 -21.30 17.29
CA LEU A 77 -3.92 -20.48 16.15
C LEU A 77 -3.10 -19.27 16.60
N PRO A 78 -2.20 -18.76 15.75
CA PRO A 78 -1.55 -17.47 15.99
C PRO A 78 -2.55 -16.32 15.89
N LEU A 79 -2.31 -15.24 16.62
CA LEU A 79 -3.23 -14.10 16.73
C LEU A 79 -3.51 -13.39 15.40
N TYR A 80 -2.61 -13.44 14.44
CA TYR A 80 -2.86 -12.88 13.11
C TYR A 80 -3.88 -13.67 12.27
N LEU A 81 -4.27 -14.88 12.75
CA LEU A 81 -5.37 -15.68 12.18
C LEU A 81 -6.62 -15.64 13.07
N ARG A 82 -6.75 -14.67 13.98
CA ARG A 82 -7.87 -14.55 14.93
C ARG A 82 -9.24 -14.33 14.27
N PHE A 83 -9.27 -14.01 12.98
CA PHE A 83 -10.52 -13.94 12.21
C PHE A 83 -11.11 -15.32 11.90
N VAL A 84 -10.33 -16.39 12.01
CA VAL A 84 -10.79 -17.75 11.75
C VAL A 84 -11.69 -18.22 12.89
N ARG A 85 -12.81 -18.85 12.51
CA ARG A 85 -13.77 -19.46 13.44
C ARG A 85 -13.82 -20.95 13.20
N GLY A 86 -14.08 -21.76 14.24
CA GLY A 86 -14.15 -23.19 14.02
C GLY A 86 -14.17 -24.04 15.27
N VAL A 87 -14.05 -25.34 15.04
CA VAL A 87 -13.97 -26.35 16.08
C VAL A 87 -12.81 -27.30 15.79
N VAL A 88 -12.17 -27.72 16.86
CA VAL A 88 -11.12 -28.75 16.85
C VAL A 88 -11.51 -29.82 17.85
N ASP A 89 -11.48 -31.09 17.45
CA ASP A 89 -11.65 -32.25 18.32
C ASP A 89 -10.40 -33.12 18.27
N CYS A 90 -9.76 -33.33 19.42
CA CYS A 90 -8.52 -34.10 19.55
C CYS A 90 -8.70 -35.33 20.42
N ASP A 91 -8.37 -36.49 19.90
CA ASP A 91 -8.46 -37.75 20.64
C ASP A 91 -7.25 -38.01 21.55
N ASP A 92 -6.10 -37.40 21.24
CA ASP A 92 -4.83 -37.63 21.98
C ASP A 92 -4.66 -36.75 23.24
N LEU A 93 -5.58 -35.82 23.49
CA LEU A 93 -5.58 -35.01 24.69
C LEU A 93 -6.33 -35.73 25.83
N PRO A 94 -5.89 -35.62 27.09
CA PRO A 94 -6.63 -36.13 28.23
C PRO A 94 -7.83 -35.23 28.56
N LEU A 95 -8.97 -35.83 28.92
CA LEU A 95 -10.23 -35.11 29.25
C LEU A 95 -10.12 -34.16 30.47
N ASN A 96 -9.13 -34.35 31.33
CA ASN A 96 -8.90 -33.51 32.49
C ASN A 96 -7.89 -32.38 32.27
N VAL A 97 -7.72 -31.95 31.04
CA VAL A 97 -6.78 -30.84 30.69
C VAL A 97 -7.25 -29.55 31.33
N ALA A 98 -6.48 -29.02 32.25
CA ALA A 98 -6.69 -27.67 32.77
C ALA A 98 -6.20 -26.62 31.73
N ARG A 99 -6.84 -25.45 31.70
CA ARG A 99 -6.49 -24.35 30.79
C ARG A 99 -4.99 -23.99 30.84
N GLU A 100 -4.40 -23.99 32.01
CA GLU A 100 -2.97 -23.72 32.25
C GLU A 100 -2.03 -24.75 31.60
N SER A 101 -2.50 -26.01 31.44
CA SER A 101 -1.70 -27.10 30.87
C SER A 101 -1.78 -27.16 29.33
N LEU A 102 -2.63 -26.36 28.69
CA LEU A 102 -2.72 -26.28 27.23
C LEU A 102 -1.58 -25.44 26.62
N GLN A 103 -1.15 -24.38 27.29
CA GLN A 103 -0.18 -23.39 26.74
C GLN A 103 1.18 -23.99 26.36
N ASN A 104 1.62 -25.08 27.00
CA ASN A 104 2.91 -25.73 26.68
C ASN A 104 2.75 -27.19 26.22
N ASN A 105 1.56 -27.56 25.75
CA ASN A 105 1.29 -28.92 25.33
C ASN A 105 1.80 -29.18 23.91
N PRO A 106 2.69 -30.15 23.68
CA PRO A 106 3.25 -30.46 22.37
C PRO A 106 2.17 -30.91 21.35
N VAL A 107 1.06 -31.50 21.83
CA VAL A 107 -0.08 -31.88 20.99
C VAL A 107 -0.75 -30.61 20.42
N ILE A 108 -1.04 -29.63 21.28
CA ILE A 108 -1.61 -28.33 20.89
C ILE A 108 -0.69 -27.59 19.93
N ALA A 109 0.62 -27.54 20.21
CA ALA A 109 1.59 -26.92 19.33
C ALA A 109 1.60 -27.54 17.93
N LYS A 110 1.45 -28.88 17.84
CA LYS A 110 1.41 -29.57 16.54
C LYS A 110 0.09 -29.35 15.81
N ILE A 111 -1.04 -29.31 16.51
CA ILE A 111 -2.34 -28.94 15.93
C ILE A 111 -2.26 -27.51 15.39
N ARG A 112 -1.75 -26.55 16.18
CA ARG A 112 -1.54 -25.16 15.77
C ARG A 112 -0.72 -25.06 14.49
N GLN A 113 0.44 -25.71 14.43
CA GLN A 113 1.30 -25.71 13.23
C GLN A 113 0.56 -26.25 12.00
N THR A 114 -0.18 -27.35 12.16
CA THR A 114 -0.90 -27.99 11.06
C THR A 114 -2.06 -27.11 10.55
N LEU A 115 -2.85 -26.55 11.47
CA LEU A 115 -3.98 -25.67 11.14
C LEU A 115 -3.49 -24.38 10.49
N THR A 116 -2.48 -23.72 11.06
CA THR A 116 -1.87 -22.51 10.49
C THR A 116 -1.48 -22.72 9.04
N ARG A 117 -0.74 -23.80 8.76
CA ARG A 117 -0.32 -24.13 7.39
C ARG A 117 -1.50 -24.36 6.45
N ARG A 118 -2.54 -25.08 6.88
CA ARG A 118 -3.72 -25.37 6.05
C ARG A 118 -4.54 -24.12 5.77
N ILE A 119 -4.73 -23.27 6.78
CA ILE A 119 -5.44 -22.00 6.62
C ILE A 119 -4.69 -21.09 5.63
N LEU A 120 -3.37 -20.94 5.79
CA LEU A 120 -2.55 -20.15 4.86
C LEU A 120 -2.59 -20.71 3.43
N ASN A 121 -2.57 -22.05 3.27
CA ASN A 121 -2.74 -22.69 1.96
C ASN A 121 -4.13 -22.39 1.37
N LYS A 122 -5.19 -22.39 2.19
CA LYS A 122 -6.55 -22.08 1.74
C LYS A 122 -6.70 -20.62 1.30
N ILE A 123 -6.04 -19.70 2.01
CA ILE A 123 -5.99 -18.28 1.62
C ILE A 123 -5.21 -18.10 0.32
N GLU A 124 -4.11 -18.83 0.14
CA GLU A 124 -3.31 -18.84 -1.10
C GLU A 124 -4.11 -19.40 -2.29
N GLU A 125 -4.84 -20.50 -2.09
CA GLU A 125 -5.74 -21.07 -3.09
C GLU A 125 -6.81 -20.04 -3.51
N MET A 126 -7.42 -19.35 -2.55
CA MET A 126 -8.39 -18.27 -2.80
C MET A 126 -7.74 -17.13 -3.60
N SER A 127 -6.54 -16.69 -3.20
CA SER A 127 -5.79 -15.64 -3.91
C SER A 127 -5.51 -16.00 -5.37
N ASN A 128 -5.27 -17.28 -5.65
CA ASN A 128 -4.90 -17.75 -6.97
C ASN A 128 -6.11 -18.05 -7.88
N ASN A 129 -7.20 -18.58 -7.33
CA ASN A 129 -8.31 -19.13 -8.09
C ASN A 129 -9.60 -18.30 -7.99
N GLU A 130 -9.74 -17.47 -6.94
CA GLU A 130 -10.97 -16.72 -6.64
C GLU A 130 -10.65 -15.26 -6.27
N PRO A 131 -10.10 -14.46 -7.19
CA PRO A 131 -9.55 -13.12 -6.88
C PRO A 131 -10.57 -12.15 -6.26
N GLU A 132 -11.83 -12.20 -6.66
CA GLU A 132 -12.89 -11.35 -6.07
C GLU A 132 -13.18 -11.71 -4.61
N LYS A 133 -13.17 -13.00 -4.28
CA LYS A 133 -13.31 -13.44 -2.89
C LYS A 133 -12.07 -13.06 -2.08
N TYR A 134 -10.89 -13.15 -2.71
CA TYR A 134 -9.65 -12.74 -2.05
C TYR A 134 -9.63 -11.24 -1.77
N LEU A 135 -10.15 -10.41 -2.66
CA LEU A 135 -10.29 -8.98 -2.43
C LEU A 135 -11.20 -8.70 -1.22
N THR A 136 -12.39 -9.34 -1.17
CA THR A 136 -13.30 -9.23 -0.02
C THR A 136 -12.61 -9.66 1.30
N PHE A 137 -11.81 -10.75 1.25
CA PHE A 137 -10.99 -11.20 2.36
C PHE A 137 -9.97 -10.14 2.76
N TRP A 138 -9.24 -9.60 1.78
CA TRP A 138 -8.19 -8.61 2.01
C TRP A 138 -8.71 -7.32 2.65
N GLU A 139 -9.82 -6.79 2.16
CA GLU A 139 -10.49 -5.62 2.74
C GLU A 139 -10.88 -5.83 4.21
N SER A 140 -11.33 -7.03 4.54
CA SER A 140 -11.80 -7.35 5.90
C SER A 140 -10.66 -7.71 6.86
N PHE A 141 -9.62 -8.39 6.39
CA PHE A 141 -8.63 -9.05 7.25
C PHE A 141 -7.17 -8.75 6.89
N GLY A 142 -6.90 -7.97 5.83
CA GLY A 142 -5.55 -7.67 5.36
C GLY A 142 -4.65 -7.08 6.43
N ILE A 143 -5.15 -6.11 7.19
CA ILE A 143 -4.41 -5.49 8.30
C ILE A 143 -4.00 -6.53 9.37
N VAL A 144 -4.93 -7.43 9.70
CA VAL A 144 -4.68 -8.49 10.70
C VAL A 144 -3.69 -9.52 10.18
N LEU A 145 -3.79 -9.88 8.89
CA LEU A 145 -2.86 -10.82 8.25
C LEU A 145 -1.43 -10.24 8.19
N LYS A 146 -1.28 -8.95 7.95
CA LYS A 146 0.01 -8.24 7.94
C LYS A 146 0.78 -8.40 9.26
N GLU A 147 0.09 -8.49 10.41
CA GLU A 147 0.73 -8.74 11.70
C GLU A 147 1.54 -10.05 11.72
N GLY A 148 1.14 -11.04 10.92
CA GLY A 148 1.80 -12.34 10.82
C GLY A 148 3.24 -12.26 10.35
N VAL A 149 3.57 -11.29 9.51
CA VAL A 149 4.94 -11.08 9.01
C VAL A 149 5.93 -10.77 10.13
N ALA A 150 5.50 -9.97 11.11
CA ALA A 150 6.36 -9.58 12.22
C ALA A 150 6.36 -10.59 13.36
N ARG A 151 5.31 -11.42 13.49
CA ARG A 151 5.08 -12.28 14.66
C ARG A 151 5.33 -13.77 14.43
N ASP A 152 5.31 -14.22 13.17
CA ASP A 152 5.43 -15.65 12.83
C ASP A 152 6.57 -15.86 11.82
N VAL A 153 7.78 -15.97 12.34
CA VAL A 153 9.01 -16.15 11.54
C VAL A 153 8.97 -17.46 10.73
N GLU A 154 8.32 -18.51 11.23
CA GLU A 154 8.24 -19.80 10.51
C GLU A 154 7.38 -19.70 9.24
N ASN A 155 6.35 -18.85 9.24
CA ASN A 155 5.43 -18.68 8.11
C ASN A 155 5.59 -17.32 7.42
N GLN A 156 6.61 -16.52 7.79
CA GLN A 156 6.82 -15.16 7.30
C GLN A 156 6.84 -15.08 5.76
N GLU A 157 7.60 -15.95 5.11
CA GLU A 157 7.69 -16.01 3.65
C GLU A 157 6.32 -16.27 3.03
N LYS A 158 5.58 -17.23 3.56
CA LYS A 158 4.26 -17.58 3.05
C LYS A 158 3.25 -16.45 3.26
N VAL A 159 3.26 -15.82 4.42
CA VAL A 159 2.39 -14.67 4.70
C VAL A 159 2.74 -13.51 3.78
N SER A 160 4.03 -13.24 3.53
CA SER A 160 4.47 -12.14 2.67
C SER A 160 3.98 -12.26 1.23
N GLN A 161 3.87 -13.48 0.69
CA GLN A 161 3.31 -13.75 -0.64
C GLN A 161 1.80 -13.42 -0.74
N LEU A 162 1.11 -13.44 0.40
CA LEU A 162 -0.31 -13.13 0.49
C LEU A 162 -0.59 -11.64 0.63
N LEU A 163 0.41 -10.79 0.91
CA LEU A 163 0.21 -9.36 1.11
C LEU A 163 -0.21 -8.65 -0.18
N ARG A 164 -0.97 -7.58 0.00
CA ARG A 164 -1.38 -6.67 -1.07
C ARG A 164 -1.13 -5.23 -0.64
N PHE A 165 -0.71 -4.41 -1.60
CA PHE A 165 -0.41 -3.00 -1.40
C PHE A 165 -0.96 -2.18 -2.57
N HIS A 166 -1.29 -0.94 -2.33
CA HIS A 166 -1.42 0.01 -3.41
C HIS A 166 -0.03 0.36 -3.96
N SER A 167 0.05 0.76 -5.22
CA SER A 167 1.31 1.22 -5.83
C SER A 167 1.07 2.32 -6.85
N SER A 168 2.15 2.96 -7.29
CA SER A 168 2.09 3.94 -8.37
C SER A 168 1.65 3.35 -9.71
N PHE A 169 1.86 2.05 -9.93
CA PHE A 169 1.38 1.33 -11.10
C PHE A 169 -0.14 1.23 -11.12
N SER A 170 -0.75 0.90 -9.99
CA SER A 170 -2.20 0.83 -9.86
C SER A 170 -2.88 2.21 -10.01
N ALA A 171 -2.21 3.28 -9.56
CA ALA A 171 -2.68 4.64 -9.81
C ALA A 171 -2.70 4.98 -11.30
N LYS A 172 -1.66 4.58 -12.04
CA LYS A 172 -1.56 4.78 -13.50
C LYS A 172 -2.68 4.05 -14.25
N LEU A 173 -2.92 2.78 -13.93
CA LEU A 173 -4.02 2.01 -14.54
C LEU A 173 -5.39 2.65 -14.33
N ALA A 174 -5.64 3.19 -13.13
CA ALA A 174 -6.91 3.87 -12.83
C ALA A 174 -7.09 5.16 -13.66
N VAL A 175 -6.01 5.93 -13.86
CA VAL A 175 -6.02 7.14 -14.71
C VAL A 175 -6.22 6.78 -16.18
N ASP A 176 -5.51 5.77 -16.68
CA ASP A 176 -5.62 5.30 -18.07
C ASP A 176 -7.05 4.80 -18.36
N ALA A 177 -7.63 4.01 -17.47
CA ALA A 177 -9.00 3.52 -17.57
C ALA A 177 -10.05 4.66 -17.55
N ALA A 178 -9.85 5.68 -16.70
CA ALA A 178 -10.72 6.86 -16.66
C ALA A 178 -10.60 7.71 -17.94
N THR A 179 -9.42 7.80 -18.51
CA THR A 179 -9.15 8.52 -19.76
C THR A 179 -9.80 7.81 -20.95
N ASP A 180 -9.67 6.48 -21.03
CA ASP A 180 -10.30 5.66 -22.07
C ASP A 180 -11.83 5.70 -21.98
N ALA A 181 -12.40 5.69 -20.78
CA ALA A 181 -13.84 5.87 -20.57
C ALA A 181 -14.32 7.25 -21.03
N ALA A 182 -13.58 8.32 -20.72
CA ALA A 182 -13.92 9.67 -21.14
C ALA A 182 -13.81 9.86 -22.67
N VAL A 183 -12.85 9.19 -23.32
CA VAL A 183 -12.70 9.20 -24.79
C VAL A 183 -13.84 8.41 -25.44
N SER A 184 -14.26 7.29 -24.86
CA SER A 184 -15.40 6.50 -25.37
C SER A 184 -16.72 7.23 -25.23
N ASP A 185 -16.95 7.97 -24.14
CA ASP A 185 -18.14 8.80 -23.94
C ASP A 185 -18.16 10.00 -24.90
N ALA A 186 -17.00 10.62 -25.18
CA ALA A 186 -16.88 11.69 -26.16
C ALA A 186 -17.15 11.19 -27.58
N ALA A 187 -16.71 9.99 -27.93
CA ALA A 187 -16.97 9.36 -29.22
C ALA A 187 -18.44 8.95 -29.39
N ALA A 188 -19.11 8.53 -28.29
CA ALA A 188 -20.52 8.18 -28.30
C ALA A 188 -21.44 9.44 -28.47
N THR A 189 -21.03 10.59 -27.93
CA THR A 189 -21.75 11.87 -28.09
C THR A 189 -21.59 12.45 -29.47
N ASP A 190 -20.47 12.24 -30.14
CA ASP A 190 -20.25 12.74 -31.53
C ASP A 190 -20.99 11.87 -32.58
N ALA A 191 -21.16 10.55 -32.30
CA ALA A 191 -21.95 9.65 -33.14
C ALA A 191 -23.48 9.90 -33.02
N ALA A 192 -23.95 10.45 -31.90
CA ALA A 192 -25.37 10.79 -31.70
C ALA A 192 -25.77 12.13 -32.32
N ALA A 193 -24.80 12.96 -32.69
CA ALA A 193 -25.05 14.29 -33.29
C ALA A 193 -25.19 14.29 -34.85
N THR A 194 -24.91 13.17 -35.53
CA THR A 194 -24.93 13.06 -37.00
C THR A 194 -26.12 12.34 -37.58
N ASP A 195 -27.06 11.83 -36.76
CA ASP A 195 -28.21 11.04 -37.29
C ASP A 195 -29.58 11.67 -36.99
N ALA A 196 -29.72 12.97 -37.32
CA ALA A 196 -31.01 13.65 -37.33
C ALA A 196 -31.24 14.42 -38.62
N ALA A 197 -31.33 13.70 -39.74
CA ALA A 197 -32.07 14.15 -40.92
C ALA A 197 -32.26 13.01 -41.92
N VAL A 198 -33.51 12.78 -42.18
CA VAL A 198 -34.17 12.19 -43.36
C VAL A 198 -35.04 10.98 -43.07
N SER A 199 -36.27 11.30 -43.22
CA SER A 199 -37.53 10.61 -43.18
C SER A 199 -37.67 9.39 -44.06
N ASP A 200 -38.55 8.53 -43.58
CA ASP A 200 -39.75 7.96 -44.24
C ASP A 200 -39.61 6.69 -45.10
N ASP A 201 -40.40 5.77 -44.69
CA ASP A 201 -41.28 4.83 -45.41
C ASP A 201 -40.86 3.37 -45.67
N ALA A 202 -41.82 2.52 -45.31
CA ALA A 202 -42.16 1.20 -45.85
C ALA A 202 -41.56 -0.06 -45.27
N ALA A 203 -42.52 -0.77 -44.64
CA ALA A 203 -42.59 -2.17 -44.29
C ALA A 203 -42.01 -3.15 -45.29
N THR A 204 -41.44 -4.26 -44.78
CA THR A 204 -41.90 -5.65 -45.09
C THR A 204 -41.15 -6.68 -44.24
N GLU A 205 -41.91 -7.56 -43.65
CA GLU A 205 -41.51 -8.86 -43.08
C GLU A 205 -40.80 -9.72 -44.13
N VAL A 206 -39.86 -10.55 -43.73
CA VAL A 206 -39.89 -12.01 -43.97
C VAL A 206 -38.77 -12.73 -43.17
N ASP A 207 -39.22 -13.84 -42.67
CA ASP A 207 -38.71 -15.02 -42.05
C ASP A 207 -37.55 -15.75 -42.80
N ALA A 208 -36.75 -16.48 -42.07
CA ALA A 208 -36.26 -17.82 -42.30
C ALA A 208 -34.78 -18.08 -42.00
N SER A 209 -34.62 -18.84 -40.95
CA SER A 209 -33.75 -20.04 -40.75
C SER A 209 -32.70 -20.38 -41.83
N ALA A 210 -31.51 -20.76 -41.40
CA ALA A 210 -30.96 -22.11 -41.58
C ALA A 210 -29.49 -22.25 -41.19
N ASP A 211 -29.21 -23.39 -40.56
CA ASP A 211 -27.96 -24.08 -40.25
C ASP A 211 -26.92 -24.10 -41.38
N ALA A 212 -25.66 -24.21 -40.98
CA ALA A 212 -24.76 -25.27 -41.46
C ALA A 212 -23.34 -25.19 -40.89
N ASP A 213 -22.98 -26.19 -40.20
CA ASP A 213 -21.78 -26.95 -39.95
C ASP A 213 -20.72 -26.90 -41.07
N ALA A 214 -19.45 -26.80 -40.72
CA ALA A 214 -18.33 -27.57 -41.30
C ALA A 214 -16.96 -27.29 -40.65
N SER A 215 -16.43 -28.36 -40.10
CA SER A 215 -15.06 -28.63 -39.70
C SER A 215 -14.01 -28.44 -40.81
N ALA A 216 -12.77 -28.09 -40.43
CA ALA A 216 -11.54 -28.79 -40.87
C ALA A 216 -10.28 -28.29 -40.20
N ASP A 217 -9.47 -29.27 -39.79
CA ASP A 217 -8.14 -29.29 -39.25
C ASP A 217 -7.07 -28.51 -40.09
N ALA A 218 -6.05 -28.02 -39.39
CA ALA A 218 -4.64 -28.33 -39.72
C ALA A 218 -3.64 -27.68 -38.75
N ASP A 219 -2.78 -28.54 -38.23
CA ASP A 219 -1.51 -28.43 -37.51
C ASP A 219 -0.58 -27.25 -37.82
N ALA A 220 0.11 -26.76 -36.81
CA ALA A 220 1.51 -26.92 -36.51
C ALA A 220 2.10 -25.77 -35.66
N ASP A 221 2.45 -26.11 -34.44
CA ASP A 221 3.75 -25.98 -33.78
C ASP A 221 4.50 -24.64 -33.88
N THR A 222 4.62 -23.96 -32.78
CA THR A 222 5.88 -23.68 -32.08
C THR A 222 5.64 -22.92 -30.80
N SER A 223 5.99 -23.58 -29.74
CA SER A 223 6.10 -23.16 -28.38
C SER A 223 6.88 -21.84 -28.15
N ALA A 224 6.24 -20.88 -27.55
CA ALA A 224 6.82 -20.02 -26.54
C ALA A 224 5.73 -19.89 -25.46
N GLU A 225 5.86 -20.66 -24.40
CA GLU A 225 5.05 -20.49 -23.20
C GLU A 225 5.35 -19.11 -22.59
N SER A 226 4.65 -18.09 -23.06
CA SER A 226 4.42 -16.91 -22.26
C SER A 226 3.44 -17.32 -21.18
N LYS A 227 3.94 -17.46 -19.93
CA LYS A 227 3.07 -17.54 -18.75
C LYS A 227 2.03 -16.44 -18.86
N PRO A 228 0.72 -16.76 -18.68
CA PRO A 228 -0.29 -15.71 -18.68
C PRO A 228 0.04 -14.74 -17.54
N SER A 229 0.31 -13.49 -17.90
CA SER A 229 0.37 -12.38 -16.96
C SER A 229 -0.93 -12.40 -16.14
N ARG A 230 -0.83 -12.73 -14.86
CA ARG A 230 -1.92 -12.73 -13.89
C ARG A 230 -2.34 -11.29 -13.58
N THR A 231 -2.85 -10.59 -14.56
CA THR A 231 -3.47 -9.28 -14.33
C THR A 231 -4.89 -9.51 -13.83
N THR A 232 -5.01 -9.98 -12.60
CA THR A 232 -6.26 -9.88 -11.86
C THR A 232 -6.41 -8.41 -11.47
N GLN A 233 -7.37 -7.74 -12.10
CA GLN A 233 -7.83 -6.39 -11.75
C GLN A 233 -8.46 -6.41 -10.35
N THR A 234 -7.64 -6.46 -9.33
CA THR A 234 -8.04 -6.28 -7.94
C THR A 234 -7.88 -4.80 -7.61
N GLU A 235 -8.86 -3.97 -7.97
CA GLU A 235 -9.01 -2.54 -7.59
C GLU A 235 -7.72 -1.74 -7.33
N GLY A 236 -6.66 -2.02 -8.11
CA GLY A 236 -5.37 -1.38 -7.99
C GLY A 236 -4.49 -1.88 -6.82
N LEU A 237 -4.76 -3.04 -6.25
CA LEU A 237 -3.88 -3.71 -5.29
C LEU A 237 -2.89 -4.63 -6.02
N VAL A 238 -1.65 -4.64 -5.56
CA VAL A 238 -0.56 -5.46 -6.13
C VAL A 238 0.06 -6.34 -5.04
N SER A 239 0.48 -7.55 -5.41
CA SER A 239 1.31 -8.38 -4.54
C SER A 239 2.78 -7.96 -4.64
N LEU A 240 3.60 -8.40 -3.68
CA LEU A 240 5.04 -8.21 -3.77
C LEU A 240 5.64 -8.94 -4.99
N GLN A 241 5.07 -10.10 -5.37
CA GLN A 241 5.50 -10.83 -6.55
C GLN A 241 5.16 -10.08 -7.84
N ASP A 242 3.93 -9.51 -7.95
CA ASP A 242 3.55 -8.70 -9.10
C ASP A 242 4.47 -7.48 -9.28
N TYR A 243 4.89 -6.86 -8.17
CA TYR A 243 5.87 -5.78 -8.19
C TYR A 243 7.23 -6.26 -8.74
N ILE A 244 7.75 -7.39 -8.24
CA ILE A 244 9.03 -7.96 -8.69
C ILE A 244 8.99 -8.33 -10.18
N ASP A 245 7.89 -8.93 -10.64
CA ASP A 245 7.72 -9.35 -12.03
C ASP A 245 7.69 -8.16 -13.01
N ARG A 246 7.29 -6.97 -12.55
CA ARG A 246 7.31 -5.71 -13.33
C ARG A 246 8.57 -4.89 -13.13
N ALA A 247 9.35 -5.16 -12.07
CA ALA A 247 10.55 -4.40 -11.77
C ALA A 247 11.55 -4.49 -12.94
N LYS A 248 12.28 -3.40 -13.18
CA LYS A 248 13.33 -3.39 -14.22
C LYS A 248 14.43 -4.40 -13.89
N SER A 249 15.06 -4.94 -14.90
CA SER A 249 16.09 -6.00 -14.75
C SER A 249 17.31 -5.58 -13.92
N ASP A 250 17.61 -4.28 -13.89
CA ASP A 250 18.69 -3.66 -13.13
C ASP A 250 18.24 -3.11 -11.76
N GLN A 251 16.96 -3.22 -11.43
CA GLN A 251 16.41 -2.76 -10.16
C GLN A 251 16.65 -3.81 -9.07
N GLU A 252 17.53 -3.49 -8.11
CA GLU A 252 17.90 -4.38 -7.00
C GLU A 252 17.05 -4.17 -5.72
N VAL A 253 16.15 -3.18 -5.73
CA VAL A 253 15.41 -2.74 -4.55
C VAL A 253 13.90 -2.63 -4.82
N ILE A 254 13.11 -2.72 -3.76
CA ILE A 254 11.68 -2.46 -3.74
C ILE A 254 11.48 -1.07 -3.14
N TYR A 255 11.04 -0.12 -3.96
CA TYR A 255 10.77 1.24 -3.49
C TYR A 255 9.42 1.31 -2.79
N TYR A 256 9.39 2.01 -1.66
CA TYR A 256 8.16 2.27 -0.95
C TYR A 256 8.11 3.68 -0.37
N VAL A 257 6.92 4.15 -0.07
CA VAL A 257 6.64 5.40 0.62
C VAL A 257 5.52 5.20 1.62
N SER A 258 5.71 5.74 2.82
CA SER A 258 4.72 5.69 3.89
C SER A 258 3.91 6.98 3.96
N GLY A 259 2.61 6.88 4.21
CA GLY A 259 1.72 8.02 4.36
C GLY A 259 0.41 7.68 5.03
N GLU A 260 -0.37 8.69 5.43
CA GLU A 260 -1.65 8.48 6.11
C GLU A 260 -2.76 7.96 5.19
N ASN A 261 -2.66 8.31 3.90
CA ASN A 261 -3.60 7.87 2.89
C ASN A 261 -2.96 7.91 1.49
N ARG A 262 -3.59 7.20 0.55
CA ARG A 262 -3.13 7.07 -0.83
C ARG A 262 -2.97 8.42 -1.54
N GLN A 263 -3.95 9.31 -1.40
CA GLN A 263 -3.94 10.61 -2.10
C GLN A 263 -2.75 11.47 -1.70
N GLN A 264 -2.41 11.51 -0.42
CA GLN A 264 -1.26 12.23 0.11
C GLN A 264 0.05 11.69 -0.45
N VAL A 265 0.20 10.36 -0.49
CA VAL A 265 1.38 9.68 -1.04
C VAL A 265 1.54 9.98 -2.53
N GLU A 266 0.46 9.90 -3.29
CA GLU A 266 0.45 10.19 -4.74
C GLU A 266 0.84 11.63 -5.04
N GLN A 267 0.51 12.59 -4.19
CA GLN A 267 0.83 14.00 -4.38
C GLN A 267 2.21 14.41 -3.85
N SER A 268 2.94 13.47 -3.22
CA SER A 268 4.25 13.77 -2.66
C SER A 268 5.25 14.23 -3.72
N PRO A 269 6.01 15.33 -3.49
CA PRO A 269 7.11 15.75 -4.36
C PRO A 269 8.16 14.66 -4.59
N LEU A 270 8.36 13.77 -3.63
CA LEU A 270 9.32 12.67 -3.73
C LEU A 270 8.97 11.66 -4.82
N MET A 271 7.69 11.60 -5.24
CA MET A 271 7.23 10.74 -6.33
C MET A 271 7.63 11.23 -7.73
N GLU A 272 8.03 12.51 -7.89
CA GLU A 272 8.33 13.11 -9.20
C GLU A 272 9.39 12.33 -9.97
N ALA A 273 10.50 12.02 -9.29
CA ALA A 273 11.61 11.30 -9.88
C ALA A 273 11.21 9.89 -10.34
N PHE A 274 10.38 9.21 -9.58
CA PHE A 274 9.94 7.85 -9.86
C PHE A 274 8.95 7.80 -11.02
N ARG A 275 8.01 8.77 -11.08
CA ARG A 275 7.08 8.90 -12.21
C ARG A 275 7.80 9.18 -13.53
N LYS A 276 8.75 10.12 -13.55
CA LYS A 276 9.53 10.44 -14.76
C LYS A 276 10.35 9.26 -15.28
N ARG A 277 10.68 8.33 -14.42
CA ARG A 277 11.51 7.16 -14.73
C ARG A 277 10.74 5.88 -14.87
N ASP A 278 9.42 5.96 -14.74
CA ASP A 278 8.54 4.79 -14.77
C ASP A 278 9.01 3.69 -13.79
N LEU A 279 9.37 4.12 -12.57
CA LEU A 279 9.70 3.24 -11.46
C LEU A 279 8.49 3.08 -10.56
N GLU A 280 8.09 1.85 -10.29
CA GLU A 280 6.99 1.54 -9.40
C GLU A 280 7.39 1.79 -7.93
N VAL A 281 6.46 2.36 -7.15
CA VAL A 281 6.62 2.62 -5.71
C VAL A 281 5.42 2.06 -4.99
N LEU A 282 5.65 1.23 -3.95
CA LEU A 282 4.60 0.72 -3.06
C LEU A 282 4.14 1.81 -2.09
N TYR A 283 2.84 1.86 -1.82
CA TYR A 283 2.23 2.79 -0.88
C TYR A 283 1.89 2.06 0.42
N LEU A 284 2.56 2.43 1.48
CA LEU A 284 2.38 1.92 2.82
C LEU A 284 1.46 2.85 3.59
N THR A 285 0.16 2.55 3.58
CA THR A 285 -0.87 3.41 4.20
C THR A 285 -1.44 2.86 5.50
N ASP A 286 -1.20 1.59 5.79
CA ASP A 286 -1.60 1.00 7.06
C ASP A 286 -0.49 1.16 8.11
N PRO A 287 -0.83 1.48 9.37
CA PRO A 287 0.17 1.61 10.44
C PRO A 287 1.04 0.36 10.64
N VAL A 288 0.50 -0.83 10.33
CA VAL A 288 1.23 -2.10 10.42
C VAL A 288 2.28 -2.28 9.33
N ASP A 289 2.20 -1.57 8.22
CA ASP A 289 3.10 -1.74 7.07
C ASP A 289 4.56 -1.45 7.41
N GLU A 290 4.82 -0.49 8.29
CA GLU A 290 6.16 -0.20 8.79
C GLU A 290 6.78 -1.42 9.50
N TRP A 291 5.97 -2.14 10.27
CA TRP A 291 6.40 -3.38 10.94
C TRP A 291 6.66 -4.50 9.93
N VAL A 292 5.84 -4.57 8.86
CA VAL A 292 6.00 -5.54 7.77
C VAL A 292 7.36 -5.33 7.10
N VAL A 293 7.66 -4.12 6.65
CA VAL A 293 8.91 -3.81 5.92
C VAL A 293 10.13 -4.02 6.82
N ASN A 294 10.09 -3.53 8.06
CA ASN A 294 11.18 -3.71 9.01
C ASN A 294 11.44 -5.18 9.37
N SER A 295 10.40 -6.02 9.37
CA SER A 295 10.53 -7.44 9.67
C SER A 295 10.97 -8.26 8.48
N LEU A 296 10.49 -7.95 7.28
CA LEU A 296 10.90 -8.64 6.05
C LEU A 296 12.31 -8.26 5.62
N GLN A 297 12.66 -6.97 5.71
CA GLN A 297 13.90 -6.38 5.18
C GLN A 297 14.13 -6.63 3.70
N LYS A 298 13.82 -7.83 3.20
CA LYS A 298 13.98 -8.27 1.81
C LYS A 298 12.80 -9.14 1.37
N PHE A 299 12.48 -9.07 0.09
CA PHE A 299 11.60 -10.02 -0.57
C PHE A 299 12.22 -10.41 -1.92
N ASP A 300 12.30 -11.71 -2.20
CA ASP A 300 12.97 -12.26 -3.38
C ASP A 300 14.35 -11.62 -3.66
N SER A 301 15.20 -11.57 -2.62
CA SER A 301 16.54 -10.98 -2.62
C SER A 301 16.63 -9.46 -2.76
N LYS A 302 15.53 -8.74 -3.02
CA LYS A 302 15.48 -7.28 -3.13
C LYS A 302 15.18 -6.63 -1.79
N GLU A 303 15.96 -5.61 -1.44
CA GLU A 303 15.77 -4.84 -0.19
C GLU A 303 14.64 -3.81 -0.33
N PHE A 304 13.91 -3.56 0.76
CA PHE A 304 12.96 -2.47 0.81
C PHE A 304 13.70 -1.15 1.08
N VAL A 305 13.45 -0.15 0.23
CA VAL A 305 14.06 1.17 0.34
C VAL A 305 12.98 2.25 0.32
N ALA A 306 12.98 3.06 1.37
CA ALA A 306 12.07 4.20 1.49
C ALA A 306 12.49 5.33 0.52
N ILE A 307 11.54 5.85 -0.25
CA ILE A 307 11.84 6.95 -1.18
C ILE A 307 12.04 8.29 -0.47
N ASP A 308 11.66 8.41 0.78
CA ASP A 308 11.91 9.57 1.64
C ASP A 308 13.22 9.49 2.42
N ALA A 309 14.02 8.42 2.25
CA ALA A 309 15.34 8.31 2.86
C ALA A 309 16.33 9.31 2.23
N GLU A 310 17.14 9.94 3.08
CA GLU A 310 18.14 10.93 2.66
C GLU A 310 19.25 10.34 1.79
N ASP A 311 19.63 9.10 2.06
CA ASP A 311 20.72 8.38 1.39
C ASP A 311 20.25 7.54 0.20
N LEU A 312 19.05 7.81 -0.32
CA LEU A 312 18.51 7.14 -1.49
C LEU A 312 19.41 7.40 -2.71
N GLU A 313 20.01 6.34 -3.22
CA GLU A 313 20.71 6.35 -4.50
C GLU A 313 19.76 5.90 -5.61
N LEU A 314 19.54 6.77 -6.57
CA LEU A 314 18.78 6.43 -7.78
C LEU A 314 19.75 5.87 -8.83
N PRO A 315 19.32 4.87 -9.66
CA PRO A 315 20.16 4.33 -10.74
C PRO A 315 20.77 5.41 -11.63
N GLU A 316 21.99 5.20 -12.17
CA GLU A 316 22.75 6.25 -12.87
C GLU A 316 22.12 6.79 -14.15
N GLU A 317 21.37 5.99 -14.91
CA GLU A 317 20.58 6.43 -16.08
C GLU A 317 19.51 7.48 -15.73
N VAL A 318 19.41 7.74 -14.51
CA VAL A 318 18.40 8.42 -13.76
C VAL A 318 18.93 9.71 -13.13
N LYS A 319 20.24 9.88 -13.01
CA LYS A 319 20.83 11.20 -12.77
C LYS A 319 20.45 12.06 -13.95
N LEU A 320 19.58 13.06 -13.70
CA LEU A 320 19.30 14.10 -14.66
C LEU A 320 20.66 14.52 -15.24
N GLU A 321 20.91 14.26 -16.54
CA GLU A 321 22.15 14.62 -17.18
C GLU A 321 22.51 16.03 -16.72
N GLY A 322 23.58 16.12 -15.98
CA GLY A 322 24.09 17.40 -15.52
C GLY A 322 24.44 18.19 -16.79
N VAL A 323 23.57 19.06 -17.19
CA VAL A 323 24.01 20.25 -17.89
C VAL A 323 25.04 20.82 -16.93
N ASP A 324 26.31 20.99 -17.36
CA ASP A 324 27.32 21.72 -16.61
C ASP A 324 26.68 23.04 -16.17
N GLU A 325 26.19 23.08 -14.93
CA GLU A 325 25.60 24.31 -14.39
C GLU A 325 26.70 25.37 -14.39
N PRO A 326 26.42 26.59 -14.84
CA PRO A 326 27.37 27.67 -14.76
C PRO A 326 27.92 27.77 -13.33
N ILE A 327 29.20 28.00 -13.18
CA ILE A 327 29.89 28.09 -11.87
C ILE A 327 29.14 29.05 -10.94
N GLU A 328 28.66 30.19 -11.49
CA GLU A 328 27.90 31.22 -10.77
C GLU A 328 26.58 30.69 -10.19
N ASP A 329 25.88 29.77 -10.86
CA ASP A 329 24.64 29.17 -10.40
C ASP A 329 24.92 28.19 -9.25
N ARG A 330 26.00 27.44 -9.35
CA ARG A 330 26.44 26.52 -8.30
C ARG A 330 26.88 27.25 -7.02
N GLU A 331 27.68 28.32 -7.14
CA GLU A 331 28.07 29.15 -5.99
C GLU A 331 26.85 29.77 -5.32
N ARG A 332 25.89 30.27 -6.09
CA ARG A 332 24.63 30.84 -5.58
C ARG A 332 23.83 29.80 -4.79
N THR A 333 23.73 28.58 -5.29
CA THR A 333 23.03 27.48 -4.61
C THR A 333 23.69 27.15 -3.28
N ILE A 334 25.02 27.05 -3.24
CA ILE A 334 25.77 26.76 -2.02
C ILE A 334 25.56 27.86 -0.95
N GLU A 335 25.59 29.13 -1.35
CA GLU A 335 25.33 30.26 -0.44
C GLU A 335 23.90 30.22 0.10
N LEU A 336 22.90 29.95 -0.74
CA LEU A 336 21.51 29.82 -0.33
C LEU A 336 21.31 28.67 0.64
N VAL A 337 21.85 27.48 0.35
CA VAL A 337 21.81 26.32 1.25
C VAL A 337 22.39 26.66 2.63
N SER A 338 23.54 27.32 2.66
CA SER A 338 24.19 27.74 3.92
C SER A 338 23.36 28.77 4.70
N TYR A 339 22.74 29.72 4.01
CA TYR A 339 21.82 30.68 4.61
C TYR A 339 20.60 30.00 5.20
N LEU A 340 19.90 29.15 4.42
CA LEU A 340 18.71 28.44 4.85
C LEU A 340 19.00 27.46 6.00
N LYS A 341 20.15 26.81 6.02
CA LYS A 341 20.60 25.96 7.13
C LYS A 341 20.69 26.75 8.46
N THR A 342 21.09 27.99 8.38
CA THR A 342 21.18 28.85 9.57
C THR A 342 19.83 29.40 9.99
N GLU A 343 19.03 29.89 9.03
CA GLU A 343 17.71 30.49 9.29
C GLU A 343 16.68 29.46 9.77
N LEU A 344 16.75 28.23 9.28
CA LEU A 344 15.80 27.14 9.57
C LEU A 344 16.31 26.15 10.62
N ALA A 345 17.39 26.44 11.34
CA ALA A 345 18.01 25.51 12.28
C ALA A 345 17.11 25.04 13.42
N ASP A 346 16.07 25.80 13.76
CA ASP A 346 15.02 25.43 14.72
C ASP A 346 14.03 24.40 14.16
N ARG A 347 13.80 24.38 12.83
CA ARG A 347 12.76 23.59 12.16
C ARG A 347 13.28 22.35 11.45
N VAL A 348 14.46 22.42 10.84
CA VAL A 348 15.08 21.32 10.07
C VAL A 348 16.44 20.96 10.62
N GLY A 349 16.88 19.71 10.42
CA GLY A 349 18.18 19.25 10.85
C GLY A 349 19.30 19.66 9.90
N GLU A 350 19.00 19.57 8.60
CA GLU A 350 19.94 19.90 7.53
C GLU A 350 19.19 20.49 6.33
N VAL A 351 19.95 21.23 5.49
CA VAL A 351 19.48 21.72 4.18
C VAL A 351 20.51 21.30 3.15
N LYS A 352 20.06 20.70 2.06
CA LYS A 352 20.93 20.25 0.96
C LYS A 352 20.25 20.40 -0.40
N GLU A 353 21.05 20.29 -1.46
CA GLU A 353 20.58 20.23 -2.82
C GLU A 353 19.95 18.86 -3.12
N SER A 354 18.83 18.87 -3.82
CA SER A 354 18.13 17.64 -4.23
C SER A 354 18.62 17.15 -5.59
N ASN A 355 18.80 15.84 -5.69
CA ASN A 355 19.05 15.13 -6.96
C ASN A 355 17.80 14.43 -7.53
N ARG A 356 16.66 14.53 -6.84
CA ARG A 356 15.41 13.82 -7.15
C ARG A 356 14.23 14.73 -7.48
N LEU A 357 14.25 15.98 -7.06
CA LEU A 357 13.18 16.93 -7.36
C LEU A 357 13.33 17.48 -8.78
N THR A 358 12.20 17.59 -9.48
CA THR A 358 12.16 18.06 -10.86
C THR A 358 11.25 19.27 -11.05
N ASP A 359 10.07 19.26 -10.45
CA ASP A 359 9.03 20.28 -10.61
C ASP A 359 8.75 21.04 -9.31
N SER A 360 8.86 20.39 -8.17
CA SER A 360 8.67 21.03 -6.85
C SER A 360 9.91 21.78 -6.38
N PRO A 361 9.74 22.86 -5.59
CA PRO A 361 10.87 23.68 -5.09
C PRO A 361 11.67 22.98 -4.00
N CYS A 362 11.03 22.15 -3.18
CA CYS A 362 11.67 21.48 -2.06
C CYS A 362 10.88 20.25 -1.59
N ALA A 363 11.51 19.40 -0.78
CA ALA A 363 10.91 18.27 -0.07
C ALA A 363 11.58 18.07 1.30
N LEU A 364 10.90 17.40 2.22
CA LEU A 364 11.45 16.98 3.49
C LEU A 364 11.76 15.47 3.44
N VAL A 365 12.98 15.10 3.79
CA VAL A 365 13.43 13.70 3.79
C VAL A 365 13.89 13.28 5.18
N VAL A 366 13.81 11.97 5.43
CA VAL A 366 14.26 11.36 6.68
C VAL A 366 15.79 11.32 6.70
N PRO A 367 16.44 11.90 7.73
CA PRO A 367 17.89 11.90 7.83
C PRO A 367 18.42 10.47 7.99
N ARG A 368 19.68 10.26 7.62
CA ARG A 368 20.32 8.96 7.70
C ARG A 368 20.23 8.37 9.11
N GLY A 369 19.69 7.17 9.23
CA GLY A 369 19.47 6.50 10.52
C GLY A 369 18.27 7.04 11.32
N GLY A 370 17.51 7.97 10.76
CA GLY A 370 16.22 8.40 11.31
C GLY A 370 15.14 7.34 11.12
N VAL A 371 14.03 7.50 11.82
CA VAL A 371 12.84 6.67 11.63
C VAL A 371 11.85 7.38 10.70
N SER A 372 11.06 6.59 9.97
CA SER A 372 9.99 7.14 9.14
C SER A 372 9.02 7.94 10.01
N GLN A 373 8.32 8.89 9.40
CA GLN A 373 7.35 9.71 10.12
C GLN A 373 6.20 8.89 10.70
N GLN A 374 5.79 7.85 10.00
CA GLN A 374 4.72 6.95 10.48
C GLN A 374 5.20 6.15 11.69
N MET A 375 6.43 5.66 11.67
CA MET A 375 7.04 4.98 12.82
C MET A 375 7.22 5.93 14.01
N GLU A 376 7.67 7.17 13.78
CA GLU A 376 7.78 8.19 14.83
C GLU A 376 6.43 8.46 15.50
N ARG A 377 5.35 8.58 14.71
CA ARG A 377 3.98 8.72 15.22
C ARG A 377 3.55 7.51 16.06
N LEU A 378 3.81 6.29 15.60
CA LEU A 378 3.50 5.07 16.34
C LEU A 378 4.26 5.01 17.68
N MET A 379 5.54 5.38 17.69
CA MET A 379 6.35 5.43 18.91
C MET A 379 5.82 6.47 19.90
N ARG A 380 5.39 7.64 19.42
CA ARG A 380 4.80 8.69 20.24
C ARG A 380 3.42 8.34 20.81
N MET A 381 2.66 7.50 20.14
CA MET A 381 1.41 6.95 20.71
C MET A 381 1.67 6.04 21.92
N SER A 382 2.84 5.40 21.98
CA SER A 382 3.27 4.55 23.09
C SER A 382 4.06 5.33 24.16
N ASP A 383 4.82 6.35 23.75
CA ASP A 383 5.65 7.20 24.61
C ASP A 383 5.63 8.63 24.07
N GLU A 384 4.83 9.51 24.70
CA GLU A 384 4.73 10.93 24.32
C GLU A 384 6.07 11.68 24.38
N SER A 385 7.05 11.17 25.14
CA SER A 385 8.38 11.77 25.27
C SER A 385 9.33 11.40 24.13
N PHE A 386 8.92 10.56 23.17
CA PHE A 386 9.78 10.18 22.04
C PHE A 386 10.18 11.42 21.23
N PRO A 387 11.50 11.66 21.04
CA PRO A 387 11.98 12.89 20.41
C PRO A 387 11.61 12.91 18.92
N MET A 388 11.14 14.07 18.45
CA MET A 388 10.94 14.30 17.01
C MET A 388 12.29 14.44 16.31
N THR A 389 12.48 13.66 15.26
CA THR A 389 13.66 13.75 14.41
C THR A 389 13.49 14.94 13.45
N LYS A 390 14.39 15.95 13.53
CA LYS A 390 14.40 17.02 12.55
C LYS A 390 14.76 16.45 11.19
N ARG A 391 13.94 16.73 10.20
CA ARG A 391 14.13 16.25 8.82
C ARG A 391 15.15 17.09 8.07
N THR A 392 15.67 16.55 6.98
CA THR A 392 16.51 17.27 6.03
C THR A 392 15.64 17.93 4.96
N LEU A 393 15.83 19.22 4.71
CA LEU A 393 15.17 19.94 3.62
C LEU A 393 16.02 19.81 2.35
N GLU A 394 15.47 19.16 1.33
CA GLU A 394 16.05 19.11 -0.01
C GLU A 394 15.50 20.24 -0.87
N LEU A 395 16.39 20.93 -1.57
CA LEU A 395 16.06 22.06 -2.46
C LEU A 395 16.29 21.69 -3.91
N ASN A 396 15.37 22.10 -4.78
CA ASN A 396 15.55 22.02 -6.23
C ASN A 396 16.16 23.32 -6.77
N PRO A 397 17.46 23.38 -7.08
CA PRO A 397 18.11 24.60 -7.52
C PRO A 397 17.61 25.09 -8.87
N LYS A 398 17.02 24.20 -9.68
CA LYS A 398 16.47 24.52 -11.01
C LYS A 398 15.07 25.14 -10.94
N HIS A 399 14.40 25.06 -9.78
CA HIS A 399 13.09 25.64 -9.60
C HIS A 399 13.19 27.18 -9.53
N PRO A 400 12.36 27.93 -10.31
CA PRO A 400 12.44 29.39 -10.40
C PRO A 400 12.40 30.13 -9.05
N ALA A 401 11.56 29.63 -8.11
CA ALA A 401 11.48 30.22 -6.78
C ALA A 401 12.80 30.11 -6.00
N ILE A 402 13.50 28.98 -6.08
CA ILE A 402 14.79 28.74 -5.42
C ILE A 402 15.88 29.60 -6.08
N ALA A 403 15.93 29.65 -7.41
CA ALA A 403 16.85 30.49 -8.14
C ALA A 403 16.67 31.97 -7.79
N ASN A 404 15.44 32.47 -7.74
CA ASN A 404 15.13 33.85 -7.37
C ASN A 404 15.51 34.16 -5.90
N MET A 405 15.30 33.22 -4.97
CA MET A 405 15.75 33.38 -3.59
C MET A 405 17.27 33.55 -3.50
N GLY A 406 18.04 32.82 -4.32
CA GLY A 406 19.48 32.97 -4.42
C GLY A 406 19.91 34.34 -4.93
N GLU A 407 19.19 34.89 -5.92
CA GLU A 407 19.47 36.27 -6.40
C GLU A 407 19.15 37.35 -5.36
N ILE A 408 18.05 37.19 -4.62
CA ILE A 408 17.70 38.10 -3.53
C ILE A 408 18.71 38.02 -2.41
N LEU A 409 19.22 36.86 -2.06
CA LEU A 409 20.26 36.68 -1.06
C LEU A 409 21.56 37.46 -1.41
N LYS A 410 21.94 37.42 -2.69
CA LYS A 410 23.09 38.20 -3.19
C LYS A 410 22.86 39.72 -3.11
N ALA A 411 21.64 40.17 -3.37
CA ALA A 411 21.28 41.58 -3.38
C ALA A 411 21.10 42.14 -1.96
N ASP A 412 20.41 41.42 -1.10
CA ASP A 412 20.12 41.82 0.29
C ASP A 412 20.00 40.58 1.20
N ARG A 413 21.03 40.26 1.94
CA ARG A 413 21.09 39.11 2.83
C ARG A 413 20.16 39.22 4.04
N ASP A 414 19.79 40.41 4.44
CA ASP A 414 18.94 40.66 5.61
C ASP A 414 17.48 40.92 5.24
N SER A 415 17.11 40.69 3.97
CA SER A 415 15.77 40.84 3.47
C SER A 415 14.73 40.08 4.32
N ALA A 416 13.71 40.79 4.79
CA ALA A 416 12.60 40.23 5.55
C ALA A 416 11.78 39.25 4.69
N GLU A 417 11.65 39.56 3.40
CA GLU A 417 10.96 38.72 2.45
C GLU A 417 11.66 37.35 2.27
N LEU A 418 13.01 37.37 2.21
CA LEU A 418 13.79 36.14 2.09
C LEU A 418 13.61 35.22 3.31
N LYS A 419 13.55 35.80 4.52
CA LYS A 419 13.27 35.05 5.76
C LYS A 419 11.87 34.47 5.75
N ASP A 420 10.88 35.26 5.38
CA ASP A 420 9.49 34.80 5.26
C ASP A 420 9.37 33.62 4.27
N TRP A 421 10.07 33.68 3.13
CA TRP A 421 10.06 32.60 2.13
C TRP A 421 10.83 31.37 2.59
N ALA A 422 11.94 31.56 3.31
CA ALA A 422 12.66 30.44 3.90
C ALA A 422 11.74 29.58 4.80
N HIS A 423 11.02 30.23 5.71
CA HIS A 423 10.08 29.53 6.57
C HIS A 423 8.89 28.92 5.78
N PHE A 424 8.44 29.60 4.72
CA PHE A 424 7.36 29.12 3.86
C PHE A 424 7.73 27.85 3.09
N LEU A 425 9.00 27.63 2.72
CA LEU A 425 9.42 26.38 2.08
C LEU A 425 9.08 25.16 2.93
N VAL A 426 9.35 25.24 4.23
CA VAL A 426 9.01 24.16 5.16
C VAL A 426 7.50 24.02 5.32
N ASP A 427 6.78 25.16 5.46
CA ASP A 427 5.32 25.15 5.57
C ASP A 427 4.64 24.60 4.30
N TYR A 428 5.21 24.87 3.12
CA TYR A 428 4.74 24.36 1.85
C TYR A 428 4.78 22.83 1.80
N VAL A 429 5.89 22.21 2.21
CA VAL A 429 5.99 20.75 2.26
C VAL A 429 5.05 20.16 3.30
N LEU A 430 4.98 20.75 4.50
CA LEU A 430 4.04 20.32 5.54
C LEU A 430 2.58 20.45 5.11
N LEU A 431 2.25 21.46 4.31
CA LEU A 431 0.92 21.62 3.73
C LEU A 431 0.61 20.50 2.73
N ALA A 432 1.56 20.19 1.85
CA ALA A 432 1.42 19.09 0.89
C ALA A 432 1.29 17.72 1.59
N GLU A 433 1.93 17.56 2.73
CA GLU A 433 1.82 16.37 3.59
C GLU A 433 0.57 16.38 4.52
N GLY A 434 -0.27 17.43 4.47
CA GLY A 434 -1.46 17.54 5.34
C GLY A 434 -1.15 17.79 6.83
N LYS A 435 0.06 18.29 7.18
CA LYS A 435 0.61 18.36 8.54
C LYS A 435 0.90 19.77 9.03
N VAL A 436 0.11 20.72 8.60
CA VAL A 436 0.28 22.12 9.02
C VAL A 436 -0.09 22.29 10.48
N GLU A 437 0.87 22.64 11.33
CA GLU A 437 0.64 22.90 12.76
C GLU A 437 -0.12 24.22 12.97
N GLU A 438 0.17 25.24 12.17
CA GLU A 438 -0.42 26.58 12.25
C GLU A 438 -1.07 27.03 10.94
N PRO A 439 -2.28 26.54 10.58
CA PRO A 439 -2.93 26.88 9.31
C PRO A 439 -3.13 28.38 9.10
N GLN A 440 -3.39 29.14 10.18
CA GLN A 440 -3.61 30.58 10.10
C GLN A 440 -2.35 31.34 9.68
N ARG A 441 -1.16 30.88 10.10
CA ARG A 441 0.12 31.47 9.70
C ARG A 441 0.35 31.27 8.21
N VAL A 442 0.15 30.02 7.73
CA VAL A 442 0.30 29.70 6.31
C VAL A 442 -0.68 30.49 5.46
N MET A 443 -1.95 30.61 5.86
CA MET A 443 -2.93 31.43 5.16
C MET A 443 -2.52 32.92 5.09
N SER A 444 -1.97 33.48 6.14
CA SER A 444 -1.48 34.86 6.17
C SER A 444 -0.29 35.07 5.23
N GLN A 445 0.60 34.06 5.11
CA GLN A 445 1.73 34.09 4.17
C GLN A 445 1.23 34.01 2.71
N VAL A 446 0.31 33.09 2.41
CA VAL A 446 -0.31 32.97 1.09
C VAL A 446 -0.99 34.29 0.67
N GLN A 447 -1.76 34.93 1.55
CA GLN A 447 -2.36 36.23 1.27
C GLN A 447 -1.34 37.31 0.94
N ARG A 448 -0.24 37.36 1.70
CA ARG A 448 0.87 38.29 1.42
C ARG A 448 1.49 38.04 0.05
N MET A 449 1.79 36.79 -0.27
CA MET A 449 2.33 36.40 -1.58
C MET A 449 1.38 36.76 -2.74
N MET A 450 0.06 36.52 -2.58
CA MET A 450 -0.95 36.93 -3.56
C MET A 450 -0.95 38.43 -3.79
N SER A 451 -0.84 39.25 -2.73
CA SER A 451 -0.77 40.71 -2.83
C SER A 451 0.50 41.15 -3.59
N MET A 452 1.64 40.59 -3.22
CA MET A 452 2.93 40.89 -3.91
C MET A 452 2.89 40.48 -5.38
N ALA A 453 2.38 39.29 -5.70
CA ALA A 453 2.26 38.81 -7.07
C ALA A 453 1.31 39.68 -7.90
N SER A 454 0.18 40.12 -7.33
CA SER A 454 -0.77 41.02 -8.01
C SER A 454 -0.20 42.40 -8.28
N GLU A 455 0.57 42.97 -7.32
CA GLU A 455 1.28 44.22 -7.52
C GLU A 455 2.37 44.13 -8.58
N ALA A 456 3.17 43.04 -8.58
CA ALA A 456 4.17 42.78 -9.61
C ALA A 456 3.55 42.66 -11.00
N ALA A 457 2.41 41.96 -11.13
CA ALA A 457 1.68 41.85 -12.39
C ALA A 457 1.11 43.18 -12.88
N LEU A 458 0.66 44.05 -11.98
CA LEU A 458 0.22 45.41 -12.33
C LEU A 458 1.38 46.27 -12.81
N LYS A 459 2.53 46.23 -12.12
CA LYS A 459 3.76 46.96 -12.53
C LYS A 459 4.24 46.49 -13.90
N ALA A 460 4.26 45.19 -14.17
CA ALA A 460 4.67 44.63 -15.46
C ALA A 460 3.75 45.03 -16.64
N ARG A 461 2.46 45.31 -16.36
CA ARG A 461 1.50 45.80 -17.40
C ARG A 461 1.57 47.30 -17.62
N SER A 462 2.15 48.06 -16.70
CA SER A 462 2.30 49.52 -16.78
C SER A 462 3.67 49.98 -17.29
N ALA A 463 4.61 49.06 -17.43
CA ALA A 463 5.92 49.24 -18.08
C ALA A 463 5.86 48.77 -19.55
#